data_0c3fe236098af97bb757152c62f3a62d
#
_entry.id   0c3fe236098af97bb757152c62f3a62d
#
_cell.length_a   1.000
_cell.length_b   1.000
_cell.length_c   1.000
_cell.angle_alpha   90.00
_cell.angle_beta   90.00
_cell.angle_gamma   90.00
#
_symmetry.space_group_name_H-M   'P 1'
#
loop_
_entity.id
_entity.type
_entity.pdbx_description
1 polymer ?
#
loop_
_entity_poly.entity_id
_entity_poly.type
_entity_poly.pdbx_seq_one_letter_code
_entity_poly.pdbx_strand_id
1 'polypeptide(L)'
;DLLKKNNFSVEENYCGLPTAFRAEYGDNNGPSIAFLAEYDALPGYGPDKVPGHACGHNWIAAGTYGAALVLSKFKNNFKGKIILIGTPAEETLGGKVNMVEQNAFDDIDIVFQMHLEANNNLNCKTLAIDCIKFQFTGKAAHAAAHPDEGINALDAVQLMYSGINCLRQHITSDSRIHGIITSGGDAPNTVPDFAECKFHIRANDRTYLNSLTQKVINCAKGAELMTGA
;
A
#
# COMPACT_ATOMS: atom_id res chain seq x y z
N ASP A 1 27.63 2.47 -1.15
CA ASP A 1 29.08 2.36 -0.83
C ASP A 1 29.50 0.94 -0.45
N LEU A 2 28.79 0.24 0.46
CA LEU A 2 29.17 -1.12 0.89
C LEU A 2 29.08 -2.14 -0.23
N LEU A 3 28.05 -2.07 -1.10
CA LEU A 3 27.91 -2.94 -2.26
C LEU A 3 29.01 -2.71 -3.27
N LYS A 4 29.33 -1.45 -3.60
CA LYS A 4 30.45 -1.10 -4.49
C LYS A 4 31.80 -1.63 -3.97
N LYS A 5 32.04 -1.55 -2.64
CA LYS A 5 33.23 -2.14 -1.99
C LYS A 5 33.31 -3.66 -2.10
N ASN A 6 32.18 -4.33 -2.30
CA ASN A 6 32.09 -5.78 -2.51
C ASN A 6 31.91 -6.16 -3.98
N ASN A 7 32.33 -5.28 -4.91
CA ASN A 7 32.34 -5.49 -6.36
C ASN A 7 30.96 -5.66 -7.00
N PHE A 8 29.89 -5.15 -6.39
CA PHE A 8 28.61 -5.02 -7.05
C PHE A 8 28.63 -3.79 -7.96
N SER A 9 28.11 -3.93 -9.18
CA SER A 9 27.70 -2.79 -10.01
C SER A 9 26.43 -2.21 -9.43
N VAL A 10 26.39 -0.89 -9.15
CA VAL A 10 25.25 -0.26 -8.46
C VAL A 10 24.72 0.88 -9.30
N GLU A 11 23.45 0.77 -9.70
CA GLU A 11 22.63 1.82 -10.26
C GLU A 11 21.80 2.47 -9.14
N GLU A 12 21.91 3.78 -8.97
CA GLU A 12 21.18 4.59 -8.01
C GLU A 12 19.99 5.28 -8.71
N ASN A 13 18.98 5.70 -7.97
CA ASN A 13 17.72 6.27 -8.49
C ASN A 13 16.99 5.32 -9.48
N TYR A 14 17.05 4.03 -9.20
CA TYR A 14 16.48 3.00 -10.05
C TYR A 14 14.98 3.23 -10.29
N CYS A 15 14.54 3.08 -11.54
CA CYS A 15 13.16 3.37 -11.95
C CYS A 15 12.69 4.80 -11.60
N GLY A 16 13.60 5.79 -11.61
CA GLY A 16 13.27 7.17 -11.29
C GLY A 16 12.88 7.42 -9.82
N LEU A 17 13.02 6.43 -8.94
CA LEU A 17 12.77 6.57 -7.50
C LEU A 17 14.06 7.02 -6.80
N PRO A 18 14.10 8.22 -6.18
CA PRO A 18 15.36 8.83 -5.68
C PRO A 18 16.14 7.98 -4.70
N THR A 19 15.48 7.14 -3.93
CA THR A 19 16.13 6.29 -2.91
C THR A 19 16.25 4.83 -3.34
N ALA A 20 15.67 4.44 -4.49
CA ALA A 20 15.80 3.08 -5.02
C ALA A 20 17.18 2.84 -5.61
N PHE A 21 17.60 1.59 -5.60
CA PHE A 21 18.84 1.16 -6.24
C PHE A 21 18.70 -0.26 -6.78
N ARG A 22 19.50 -0.57 -7.80
CA ARG A 22 19.74 -1.94 -8.30
C ARG A 22 21.23 -2.22 -8.22
N ALA A 23 21.61 -3.33 -7.63
CA ALA A 23 22.98 -3.76 -7.48
C ALA A 23 23.15 -5.17 -8.04
N GLU A 24 24.13 -5.39 -8.90
CA GLU A 24 24.36 -6.66 -9.57
C GLU A 24 25.76 -7.21 -9.30
N TYR A 25 25.85 -8.52 -9.13
CA TYR A 25 27.10 -9.25 -9.02
C TYR A 25 27.01 -10.58 -9.78
N GLY A 26 28.01 -10.89 -10.58
CA GLY A 26 28.08 -12.14 -11.35
C GLY A 26 28.14 -11.91 -12.86
N ASP A 27 27.65 -12.88 -13.64
CA ASP A 27 27.69 -12.88 -15.09
C ASP A 27 26.35 -13.36 -15.68
N ASN A 28 26.23 -13.29 -17.01
CA ASN A 28 25.01 -13.68 -17.74
C ASN A 28 24.99 -15.17 -18.15
N ASN A 29 25.83 -16.03 -17.57
CA ASN A 29 25.95 -17.43 -17.97
C ASN A 29 25.04 -18.39 -17.17
N GLY A 30 23.99 -17.88 -16.55
CA GLY A 30 23.03 -18.61 -15.74
C GLY A 30 21.89 -17.71 -15.28
N PRO A 31 21.05 -18.19 -14.35
CA PRO A 31 19.88 -17.45 -13.92
C PRO A 31 20.24 -16.15 -13.17
N SER A 32 19.36 -15.18 -13.30
CA SER A 32 19.34 -13.94 -12.52
C SER A 32 18.40 -14.08 -11.32
N ILE A 33 18.95 -13.94 -10.13
CA ILE A 33 18.21 -14.08 -8.87
C ILE A 33 18.26 -12.75 -8.13
N ALA A 34 17.08 -12.17 -7.86
CA ALA A 34 16.96 -10.93 -7.12
C ALA A 34 16.47 -11.13 -5.70
N PHE A 35 17.02 -10.32 -4.80
CA PHE A 35 16.56 -10.12 -3.43
C PHE A 35 16.01 -8.71 -3.30
N LEU A 36 14.78 -8.56 -2.77
CA LEU A 36 14.16 -7.27 -2.55
C LEU A 36 14.42 -6.79 -1.13
N ALA A 37 14.93 -5.59 -1.00
CA ALA A 37 15.22 -4.94 0.27
C ALA A 37 14.26 -3.77 0.50
N GLU A 38 13.33 -3.92 1.42
CA GLU A 38 12.51 -2.83 1.96
C GLU A 38 13.25 -2.14 3.09
N TYR A 39 13.12 -0.81 3.20
CA TYR A 39 13.81 -0.02 4.24
C TYR A 39 13.09 1.27 4.64
N ASP A 40 11.84 1.45 4.19
CA ASP A 40 11.02 2.57 4.62
C ASP A 40 10.50 2.40 6.05
N ALA A 41 10.15 3.51 6.67
CA ALA A 41 9.65 3.58 8.04
C ALA A 41 8.20 4.09 8.05
N LEU A 42 7.38 3.51 8.93
CA LEU A 42 6.00 3.93 9.13
C LEU A 42 5.93 5.32 9.78
N PRO A 43 5.22 6.28 9.20
CA PRO A 43 5.01 7.60 9.81
C PRO A 43 4.30 7.49 11.18
N GLY A 44 4.83 8.14 12.19
CA GLY A 44 4.19 8.23 13.50
C GLY A 44 4.35 7.03 14.42
N TYR A 45 5.10 6.01 14.05
CA TYR A 45 5.31 4.78 14.84
C TYR A 45 6.60 4.77 15.65
N GLY A 46 7.45 5.77 15.52
CA GLY A 46 8.64 5.94 16.35
C GLY A 46 8.35 6.76 17.64
N PRO A 47 9.34 6.88 18.53
CA PRO A 47 9.25 7.77 19.69
C PRO A 47 8.85 9.19 19.25
N ASP A 48 8.06 9.88 20.09
CA ASP A 48 7.56 11.24 19.79
C ASP A 48 6.86 11.37 18.42
N LYS A 49 6.27 10.29 17.93
CA LYS A 49 5.56 10.20 16.64
C LYS A 49 6.44 10.49 15.41
N VAL A 50 7.75 10.38 15.52
CA VAL A 50 8.61 10.36 14.33
C VAL A 50 8.42 9.05 13.56
N PRO A 51 8.85 8.95 12.30
CA PRO A 51 8.82 7.67 11.57
C PRO A 51 9.59 6.58 12.31
N GLY A 52 9.04 5.35 12.33
CA GLY A 52 9.65 4.21 13.03
C GLY A 52 9.52 2.90 12.24
N HIS A 53 10.49 2.00 12.40
CA HIS A 53 10.50 0.69 11.74
C HIS A 53 9.62 -0.34 12.48
N ALA A 54 8.33 -0.03 12.66
CA ALA A 54 7.39 -0.92 13.33
C ALA A 54 7.09 -2.20 12.51
N CYS A 55 7.28 -2.16 11.18
CA CYS A 55 7.17 -3.30 10.29
C CYS A 55 8.50 -4.06 10.09
N GLY A 56 9.60 -3.58 10.68
CA GLY A 56 10.90 -4.25 10.66
C GLY A 56 11.65 -4.17 9.32
N HIS A 57 11.34 -3.21 8.45
CA HIS A 57 11.98 -3.07 7.13
C HIS A 57 13.49 -2.83 7.23
N ASN A 58 13.99 -2.21 8.30
CA ASN A 58 15.43 -2.11 8.57
C ASN A 58 16.11 -3.48 8.72
N TRP A 59 15.42 -4.44 9.35
CA TRP A 59 15.91 -5.82 9.49
C TRP A 59 15.83 -6.57 8.15
N ILE A 60 14.75 -6.38 7.37
CA ILE A 60 14.58 -6.94 6.03
C ILE A 60 15.71 -6.48 5.11
N ALA A 61 16.01 -5.18 5.09
CA ALA A 61 17.11 -4.62 4.32
C ALA A 61 18.47 -5.22 4.72
N ALA A 62 18.73 -5.32 6.02
CA ALA A 62 19.99 -5.89 6.53
C ALA A 62 20.13 -7.38 6.18
N GLY A 63 19.05 -8.17 6.32
CA GLY A 63 19.04 -9.59 6.01
C GLY A 63 19.23 -9.87 4.52
N THR A 64 18.52 -9.15 3.65
CA THR A 64 18.64 -9.31 2.19
C THR A 64 19.99 -8.85 1.68
N TYR A 65 20.53 -7.73 2.20
CA TYR A 65 21.90 -7.32 1.92
C TYR A 65 22.91 -8.40 2.33
N GLY A 66 22.77 -8.94 3.55
CA GLY A 66 23.62 -10.02 4.04
C GLY A 66 23.57 -11.25 3.16
N ALA A 67 22.38 -11.67 2.73
CA ALA A 67 22.21 -12.80 1.83
C ALA A 67 22.93 -12.60 0.48
N ALA A 68 22.73 -11.45 -0.17
CA ALA A 68 23.40 -11.11 -1.43
C ALA A 68 24.93 -11.08 -1.26
N LEU A 69 25.42 -10.48 -0.17
CA LEU A 69 26.84 -10.42 0.13
C LEU A 69 27.46 -11.79 0.39
N VAL A 70 26.82 -12.63 1.17
CA VAL A 70 27.30 -14.00 1.44
C VAL A 70 27.35 -14.80 0.15
N LEU A 71 26.27 -14.78 -0.65
CA LEU A 71 26.24 -15.49 -1.92
C LEU A 71 27.34 -15.02 -2.88
N SER A 72 27.67 -13.73 -2.92
CA SER A 72 28.76 -13.22 -3.77
C SER A 72 30.11 -13.85 -3.45
N LYS A 73 30.34 -14.28 -2.19
CA LYS A 73 31.59 -14.99 -1.80
C LYS A 73 31.66 -16.43 -2.30
N PHE A 74 30.52 -17.00 -2.71
CA PHE A 74 30.43 -18.35 -3.29
C PHE A 74 30.29 -18.34 -4.81
N LYS A 75 30.65 -17.26 -5.50
CA LYS A 75 30.51 -17.10 -6.94
C LYS A 75 31.09 -18.26 -7.77
N ASN A 76 32.14 -18.90 -7.30
CA ASN A 76 32.75 -20.05 -7.97
C ASN A 76 31.89 -21.33 -7.92
N ASN A 77 30.83 -21.34 -7.12
CA ASN A 77 29.95 -22.50 -6.92
C ASN A 77 28.67 -22.43 -7.76
N PHE A 78 28.42 -21.31 -8.45
CA PHE A 78 27.24 -21.12 -9.29
C PHE A 78 27.53 -20.24 -10.50
N LYS A 79 26.63 -20.27 -11.49
CA LYS A 79 26.63 -19.38 -12.66
C LYS A 79 25.44 -18.44 -12.57
N GLY A 80 25.53 -17.28 -13.22
CA GLY A 80 24.45 -16.31 -13.27
C GLY A 80 24.68 -15.09 -12.37
N LYS A 81 23.62 -14.33 -12.12
CA LYS A 81 23.65 -13.06 -11.40
C LYS A 81 22.95 -13.14 -10.03
N ILE A 82 23.53 -12.42 -9.09
CA ILE A 82 22.88 -12.00 -7.84
C ILE A 82 22.51 -10.53 -7.99
N ILE A 83 21.26 -10.21 -7.80
CA ILE A 83 20.73 -8.87 -7.88
C ILE A 83 20.16 -8.48 -6.51
N LEU A 84 20.48 -7.30 -6.00
CA LEU A 84 19.85 -6.72 -4.84
C LEU A 84 19.13 -5.45 -5.26
N ILE A 85 17.82 -5.39 -5.06
CA ILE A 85 17.00 -4.23 -5.41
C ILE A 85 16.50 -3.59 -4.13
N GLY A 86 16.85 -2.33 -3.93
CA GLY A 86 16.31 -1.49 -2.87
C GLY A 86 14.95 -0.93 -3.27
N THR A 87 13.90 -1.30 -2.53
CA THR A 87 12.50 -1.00 -2.85
C THR A 87 11.91 -0.08 -1.78
N PRO A 88 11.92 1.25 -1.99
CA PRO A 88 11.36 2.22 -1.05
C PRO A 88 9.85 2.32 -1.10
N ALA A 89 9.26 2.96 -0.08
CA ALA A 89 7.87 3.41 -0.04
C ALA A 89 6.83 2.27 -0.15
N GLU A 90 7.09 1.13 0.48
CA GLU A 90 6.13 0.02 0.54
C GLU A 90 4.87 0.45 1.31
N GLU A 91 5.04 1.09 2.46
CA GLU A 91 3.99 1.48 3.41
C GLU A 91 3.12 2.67 2.94
N THR A 92 3.47 3.33 1.85
CA THR A 92 2.80 4.56 1.41
C THR A 92 2.37 4.53 -0.05
N LEU A 93 3.31 4.63 -0.98
CA LEU A 93 3.05 4.80 -2.41
C LEU A 93 3.13 3.49 -3.20
N GLY A 94 3.53 2.39 -2.55
CA GLY A 94 3.72 1.12 -3.24
C GLY A 94 4.84 1.19 -4.28
N GLY A 95 6.06 1.57 -3.88
CA GLY A 95 7.19 1.79 -4.78
C GLY A 95 7.46 0.64 -5.74
N LYS A 96 7.22 -0.63 -5.31
CA LYS A 96 7.32 -1.80 -6.18
C LYS A 96 6.31 -1.80 -7.34
N VAL A 97 5.13 -1.20 -7.17
CA VAL A 97 4.15 -1.06 -8.26
C VAL A 97 4.73 -0.19 -9.38
N ASN A 98 5.30 0.96 -9.03
CA ASN A 98 6.00 1.83 -9.98
C ASN A 98 7.15 1.09 -10.69
N MET A 99 7.93 0.30 -9.95
CA MET A 99 9.02 -0.50 -10.53
C MET A 99 8.49 -1.53 -11.54
N VAL A 100 7.38 -2.21 -11.25
CA VAL A 100 6.74 -3.17 -12.18
C VAL A 100 6.27 -2.44 -13.44
N GLU A 101 5.63 -1.28 -13.32
CA GLU A 101 5.19 -0.49 -14.47
C GLU A 101 6.36 -0.03 -15.37
N GLN A 102 7.57 0.04 -14.82
CA GLN A 102 8.79 0.37 -15.54
C GLN A 102 9.62 -0.86 -15.94
N ASN A 103 9.04 -2.05 -15.91
CA ASN A 103 9.66 -3.31 -16.31
C ASN A 103 10.93 -3.66 -15.52
N ALA A 104 11.03 -3.24 -14.26
CA ALA A 104 12.22 -3.41 -13.41
C ALA A 104 12.62 -4.86 -13.15
N PHE A 105 11.73 -5.79 -13.41
CA PHE A 105 11.90 -7.22 -13.09
C PHE A 105 11.92 -8.13 -14.32
N ASP A 106 11.79 -7.59 -15.54
CA ASP A 106 11.63 -8.37 -16.77
C ASP A 106 12.87 -9.21 -17.16
N ASP A 107 14.04 -8.80 -16.70
CA ASP A 107 15.30 -9.51 -16.89
C ASP A 107 15.71 -10.42 -15.71
N ILE A 108 14.77 -10.69 -14.78
CA ILE A 108 15.01 -11.46 -13.57
C ILE A 108 14.22 -12.77 -13.60
N ASP A 109 14.93 -13.89 -13.46
CA ASP A 109 14.30 -15.21 -13.50
C ASP A 109 13.61 -15.58 -12.18
N ILE A 110 14.19 -15.17 -11.03
CA ILE A 110 13.65 -15.50 -9.70
C ILE A 110 13.78 -14.30 -8.78
N VAL A 111 12.69 -13.96 -8.09
CA VAL A 111 12.68 -12.90 -7.09
C VAL A 111 12.38 -13.49 -5.72
N PHE A 112 13.21 -13.18 -4.75
CA PHE A 112 13.00 -13.48 -3.33
C PHE A 112 12.71 -12.21 -2.55
N GLN A 113 11.64 -12.23 -1.77
CA GLN A 113 11.36 -11.23 -0.77
C GLN A 113 11.15 -11.92 0.57
N MET A 114 11.81 -11.41 1.59
CA MET A 114 11.63 -11.81 2.98
C MET A 114 10.82 -10.72 3.69
N HIS A 115 9.89 -11.13 4.55
CA HIS A 115 9.18 -10.22 5.43
C HIS A 115 9.11 -10.81 6.84
N LEU A 116 9.14 -9.95 7.87
CA LEU A 116 8.99 -10.38 9.26
C LEU A 116 7.54 -10.81 9.52
N GLU A 117 7.39 -11.96 10.16
CA GLU A 117 6.09 -12.51 10.53
C GLU A 117 6.24 -13.31 11.84
N ALA A 118 5.14 -13.54 12.55
CA ALA A 118 5.16 -14.31 13.80
C ALA A 118 5.55 -15.79 13.60
N ASN A 119 5.37 -16.32 12.40
CA ASN A 119 5.70 -17.71 12.06
C ASN A 119 6.46 -17.76 10.73
N ASN A 120 7.32 -18.78 10.58
CA ASN A 120 7.97 -19.05 9.30
C ASN A 120 6.96 -19.58 8.29
N ASN A 121 6.76 -18.86 7.20
CA ASN A 121 5.85 -19.23 6.13
C ASN A 121 6.53 -19.03 4.77
N LEU A 122 6.51 -20.04 3.92
CA LEU A 122 7.11 -20.00 2.58
C LEU A 122 6.12 -19.55 1.49
N ASN A 123 4.82 -19.59 1.77
CA ASN A 123 3.76 -19.29 0.80
C ASN A 123 2.75 -18.31 1.41
N CYS A 124 3.18 -17.08 1.69
CA CYS A 124 2.27 -16.04 2.13
C CYS A 124 1.25 -15.74 1.04
N LYS A 125 -0.03 -15.91 1.37
CA LYS A 125 -1.13 -15.44 0.53
C LYS A 125 -1.49 -14.03 0.97
N THR A 126 -1.20 -13.05 0.12
CA THR A 126 -1.64 -11.68 0.32
C THR A 126 -3.01 -11.45 -0.30
N LEU A 127 -3.80 -10.57 0.30
CA LEU A 127 -5.06 -10.12 -0.29
C LEU A 127 -4.79 -8.99 -1.28
N ALA A 128 -5.46 -9.02 -2.42
CA ALA A 128 -5.55 -7.85 -3.27
C ALA A 128 -6.26 -6.72 -2.51
N ILE A 129 -5.86 -5.47 -2.75
CA ILE A 129 -6.39 -4.30 -2.03
C ILE A 129 -6.73 -3.17 -2.99
N ASP A 130 -7.86 -2.49 -2.72
CA ASP A 130 -8.18 -1.17 -3.21
C ASP A 130 -8.24 -0.18 -2.05
N CYS A 131 -7.58 0.96 -2.22
CA CYS A 131 -7.61 2.08 -1.27
C CYS A 131 -8.39 3.22 -1.92
N ILE A 132 -9.55 3.57 -1.36
CA ILE A 132 -10.43 4.57 -1.96
C ILE A 132 -10.76 5.66 -0.95
N LYS A 133 -10.70 6.88 -1.41
CA LYS A 133 -11.15 8.06 -0.71
C LYS A 133 -12.47 8.53 -1.34
N PHE A 134 -13.49 8.75 -0.51
CA PHE A 134 -14.76 9.32 -0.90
C PHE A 134 -14.91 10.70 -0.26
N GLN A 135 -15.31 11.67 -1.04
CA GLN A 135 -15.55 13.03 -0.64
C GLN A 135 -16.99 13.41 -1.03
N PHE A 136 -17.73 13.96 -0.08
CA PHE A 136 -19.06 14.50 -0.29
C PHE A 136 -19.04 16.01 -0.07
N THR A 137 -19.68 16.72 -0.97
CA THR A 137 -19.80 18.19 -0.91
C THR A 137 -21.27 18.56 -0.79
N GLY A 138 -21.61 19.16 0.31
CA GLY A 138 -22.97 19.61 0.63
C GLY A 138 -23.08 21.13 0.59
N LYS A 139 -23.92 21.68 1.48
CA LYS A 139 -24.16 23.10 1.65
C LYS A 139 -24.30 23.47 3.12
N ALA A 140 -23.45 24.39 3.59
CA ALA A 140 -23.53 24.88 4.96
C ALA A 140 -24.83 25.65 5.23
N ALA A 141 -25.38 25.49 6.44
CA ALA A 141 -26.51 26.25 6.96
C ALA A 141 -26.43 26.28 8.49
N HIS A 142 -27.14 27.20 9.12
CA HIS A 142 -27.25 27.22 10.58
C HIS A 142 -28.14 26.07 11.06
N ALA A 143 -27.54 25.08 11.74
CA ALA A 143 -28.18 23.80 12.04
C ALA A 143 -29.50 23.90 12.88
N ALA A 144 -29.67 24.96 13.67
CA ALA A 144 -30.89 25.17 14.47
C ALA A 144 -31.88 26.17 13.86
N ALA A 145 -31.40 27.15 13.06
CA ALA A 145 -32.24 28.20 12.53
C ALA A 145 -32.78 27.94 11.12
N HIS A 146 -31.94 27.39 10.25
CA HIS A 146 -32.25 27.18 8.85
C HIS A 146 -31.67 25.86 8.33
N PRO A 147 -31.92 24.70 8.99
CA PRO A 147 -31.37 23.40 8.58
C PRO A 147 -31.86 22.97 7.21
N ASP A 148 -33.06 23.38 6.81
CA ASP A 148 -33.70 23.10 5.52
C ASP A 148 -33.02 23.76 4.34
N GLU A 149 -32.19 24.78 4.56
CA GLU A 149 -31.37 25.40 3.51
C GLU A 149 -30.03 24.68 3.27
N GLY A 150 -29.67 23.73 4.15
CA GLY A 150 -28.41 23.00 4.11
C GLY A 150 -28.50 21.67 3.36
N ILE A 151 -27.34 21.14 2.99
CA ILE A 151 -27.13 19.77 2.50
C ILE A 151 -25.99 19.18 3.34
N ASN A 152 -26.30 18.14 4.13
CA ASN A 152 -25.35 17.59 5.09
C ASN A 152 -24.45 16.53 4.45
N ALA A 153 -23.21 16.88 4.18
CA ALA A 153 -22.20 15.97 3.63
C ALA A 153 -21.84 14.82 4.61
N LEU A 154 -21.92 15.06 5.92
CA LEU A 154 -21.66 14.01 6.92
C LEU A 154 -22.76 12.94 6.93
N ASP A 155 -24.02 13.32 6.70
CA ASP A 155 -25.12 12.35 6.56
C ASP A 155 -24.90 11.43 5.37
N ALA A 156 -24.34 11.92 4.25
CA ALA A 156 -23.96 11.10 3.12
C ALA A 156 -22.90 10.05 3.50
N VAL A 157 -21.87 10.44 4.26
CA VAL A 157 -20.87 9.50 4.79
C VAL A 157 -21.53 8.44 5.68
N GLN A 158 -22.43 8.82 6.58
CA GLN A 158 -23.12 7.90 7.49
C GLN A 158 -24.01 6.90 6.72
N LEU A 159 -24.75 7.37 5.72
CA LEU A 159 -25.58 6.53 4.86
C LEU A 159 -24.72 5.56 4.02
N MET A 160 -23.58 6.02 3.51
CA MET A 160 -22.61 5.15 2.83
C MET A 160 -22.12 4.04 3.78
N TYR A 161 -21.73 4.36 5.02
CA TYR A 161 -21.33 3.37 6.04
C TYR A 161 -22.46 2.37 6.34
N SER A 162 -23.69 2.85 6.43
CA SER A 162 -24.88 1.99 6.63
C SER A 162 -25.07 1.03 5.46
N GLY A 163 -24.95 1.51 4.23
CA GLY A 163 -25.00 0.69 3.02
C GLY A 163 -23.90 -0.38 2.97
N ILE A 164 -22.66 0.01 3.32
CA ILE A 164 -21.54 -0.94 3.44
C ILE A 164 -21.78 -1.98 4.53
N ASN A 165 -22.36 -1.61 5.68
CA ASN A 165 -22.68 -2.55 6.75
C ASN A 165 -23.72 -3.57 6.31
N CYS A 166 -24.74 -3.16 5.56
CA CYS A 166 -25.69 -4.09 4.92
C CYS A 166 -25.01 -5.02 3.89
N LEU A 167 -24.05 -4.50 3.14
CA LEU A 167 -23.30 -5.28 2.16
C LEU A 167 -22.44 -6.38 2.79
N ARG A 168 -21.89 -6.16 4.00
CA ARG A 168 -20.94 -7.09 4.65
C ARG A 168 -21.45 -8.52 4.81
N GLN A 169 -22.75 -8.72 4.97
CA GLN A 169 -23.34 -10.05 5.05
C GLN A 169 -23.27 -10.80 3.72
N HIS A 170 -23.17 -10.11 2.60
CA HIS A 170 -23.29 -10.62 1.24
C HIS A 170 -21.97 -10.64 0.47
N ILE A 171 -20.84 -10.65 1.17
CA ILE A 171 -19.48 -10.75 0.61
C ILE A 171 -18.82 -12.06 1.05
N THR A 172 -17.78 -12.48 0.32
CA THR A 172 -17.04 -13.71 0.66
C THR A 172 -16.33 -13.59 1.99
N SER A 173 -16.16 -14.70 2.71
CA SER A 173 -15.58 -14.72 4.06
C SER A 173 -14.12 -14.26 4.12
N ASP A 174 -13.40 -14.32 3.00
CA ASP A 174 -12.01 -13.86 2.82
C ASP A 174 -11.92 -12.37 2.48
N SER A 175 -13.06 -11.68 2.28
CA SER A 175 -13.08 -10.26 2.00
C SER A 175 -13.10 -9.40 3.25
N ARG A 176 -12.56 -8.17 3.13
CA ARG A 176 -12.59 -7.17 4.20
C ARG A 176 -12.89 -5.79 3.62
N ILE A 177 -13.76 -5.04 4.32
CA ILE A 177 -14.01 -3.62 4.04
C ILE A 177 -13.85 -2.89 5.38
N HIS A 178 -12.88 -2.03 5.48
CA HIS A 178 -12.64 -1.24 6.69
C HIS A 178 -12.23 0.18 6.31
N GLY A 179 -12.60 1.16 7.12
CA GLY A 179 -12.36 2.55 6.81
C GLY A 179 -12.54 3.46 8.02
N ILE A 180 -12.21 4.71 7.81
CA ILE A 180 -12.34 5.80 8.79
C ILE A 180 -12.98 7.03 8.15
N ILE A 181 -13.63 7.85 8.96
CA ILE A 181 -14.02 9.20 8.59
C ILE A 181 -12.81 10.10 8.85
N THR A 182 -12.35 10.82 7.84
CA THR A 182 -11.19 11.71 7.91
C THR A 182 -11.58 13.18 8.05
N SER A 183 -12.82 13.55 7.66
CA SER A 183 -13.42 14.85 7.89
C SER A 183 -14.94 14.70 8.03
N GLY A 184 -15.57 15.41 8.97
CA GLY A 184 -17.01 15.32 9.23
C GLY A 184 -17.64 16.66 9.62
N GLY A 185 -17.04 17.79 9.26
CA GLY A 185 -17.49 19.14 9.60
C GLY A 185 -16.67 19.77 10.73
N ASP A 186 -16.89 21.06 10.98
CA ASP A 186 -16.06 21.89 11.87
C ASP A 186 -16.76 22.20 13.21
N ALA A 187 -18.08 22.38 13.20
CA ALA A 187 -18.83 22.77 14.39
C ALA A 187 -20.25 22.16 14.41
N PRO A 188 -20.77 21.78 15.59
CA PRO A 188 -22.07 21.11 15.71
C PRO A 188 -23.28 21.99 15.39
N ASN A 189 -23.11 23.31 15.38
CA ASN A 189 -24.15 24.29 15.04
C ASN A 189 -24.18 24.70 13.57
N THR A 190 -23.35 24.06 12.74
CA THR A 190 -23.30 24.29 11.29
C THR A 190 -23.50 22.95 10.57
N VAL A 191 -24.40 22.89 9.59
CA VAL A 191 -24.58 21.75 8.70
C VAL A 191 -23.27 21.53 7.93
N PRO A 192 -22.63 20.35 8.02
CA PRO A 192 -21.37 20.07 7.31
C PRO A 192 -21.53 20.15 5.79
N ASP A 193 -20.81 21.06 5.15
CA ASP A 193 -20.76 21.22 3.70
C ASP A 193 -19.67 20.38 3.02
N PHE A 194 -18.81 19.74 3.82
CA PHE A 194 -17.80 18.80 3.36
C PHE A 194 -17.61 17.66 4.35
N ALA A 195 -17.53 16.44 3.82
CA ALA A 195 -17.12 15.27 4.59
C ALA A 195 -16.28 14.32 3.74
N GLU A 196 -15.34 13.63 4.37
CA GLU A 196 -14.42 12.70 3.72
C GLU A 196 -14.30 11.40 4.53
N CYS A 197 -14.26 10.28 3.83
CA CYS A 197 -13.90 9.00 4.41
C CYS A 197 -12.94 8.22 3.49
N LYS A 198 -12.13 7.33 4.11
CA LYS A 198 -11.18 6.46 3.41
C LYS A 198 -11.49 5.01 3.73
N PHE A 199 -11.47 4.16 2.70
CA PHE A 199 -11.70 2.72 2.83
C PHE A 199 -10.58 1.92 2.19
N HIS A 200 -10.23 0.82 2.84
CA HIS A 200 -9.49 -0.29 2.25
C HIS A 200 -10.48 -1.43 2.02
N ILE A 201 -10.49 -1.95 0.81
CA ILE A 201 -11.31 -3.07 0.37
C ILE A 201 -10.35 -4.19 -0.03
N ARG A 202 -10.52 -5.38 0.51
CA ARG A 202 -9.61 -6.51 0.30
C ARG A 202 -10.35 -7.78 -0.09
N ALA A 203 -9.74 -8.56 -0.98
CA ALA A 203 -10.20 -9.90 -1.35
C ALA A 203 -9.04 -10.75 -1.87
N ASN A 204 -9.17 -12.08 -1.86
CA ASN A 204 -8.13 -12.99 -2.39
C ASN A 204 -7.96 -12.86 -3.90
N ASP A 205 -9.05 -12.62 -4.62
CA ASP A 205 -9.08 -12.57 -6.08
C ASP A 205 -9.29 -11.14 -6.59
N ARG A 206 -8.48 -10.70 -7.55
CA ARG A 206 -8.54 -9.36 -8.12
C ARG A 206 -9.85 -9.11 -8.87
N THR A 207 -10.38 -10.11 -9.58
CA THR A 207 -11.62 -9.99 -10.34
C THR A 207 -12.81 -9.80 -9.41
N TYR A 208 -12.84 -10.59 -8.32
CA TYR A 208 -13.85 -10.42 -7.29
C TYR A 208 -13.70 -9.06 -6.57
N LEU A 209 -12.49 -8.63 -6.25
CA LEU A 209 -12.25 -7.33 -5.63
C LEU A 209 -12.79 -6.18 -6.49
N ASN A 210 -12.60 -6.21 -7.81
CA ASN A 210 -13.16 -5.21 -8.72
C ASN A 210 -14.70 -5.11 -8.59
N SER A 211 -15.37 -6.27 -8.51
CA SER A 211 -16.83 -6.31 -8.34
C SER A 211 -17.27 -5.80 -6.95
N LEU A 212 -16.51 -6.13 -5.91
CA LEU A 212 -16.76 -5.69 -4.54
C LEU A 212 -16.56 -4.18 -4.40
N THR A 213 -15.48 -3.66 -4.96
CA THR A 213 -15.17 -2.24 -5.01
C THR A 213 -16.31 -1.46 -5.69
N GLN A 214 -16.84 -1.98 -6.79
CA GLN A 214 -17.99 -1.34 -7.45
C GLN A 214 -19.24 -1.31 -6.56
N LYS A 215 -19.49 -2.35 -5.73
CA LYS A 215 -20.60 -2.34 -4.76
C LYS A 215 -20.39 -1.26 -3.69
N VAL A 216 -19.16 -1.06 -3.21
CA VAL A 216 -18.84 0.03 -2.26
C VAL A 216 -19.05 1.40 -2.91
N ILE A 217 -18.63 1.58 -4.16
CA ILE A 217 -18.89 2.82 -4.92
C ILE A 217 -20.40 3.05 -5.06
N ASN A 218 -21.19 2.00 -5.29
CA ASN A 218 -22.64 2.13 -5.38
C ASN A 218 -23.29 2.52 -4.03
N CYS A 219 -22.71 2.14 -2.88
CA CYS A 219 -23.16 2.66 -1.58
C CYS A 219 -22.95 4.19 -1.48
N ALA A 220 -21.80 4.69 -1.98
CA ALA A 220 -21.53 6.14 -2.02
C ALA A 220 -22.53 6.85 -2.94
N LYS A 221 -22.76 6.34 -4.17
CA LYS A 221 -23.75 6.91 -5.09
C LYS A 221 -25.17 6.88 -4.54
N GLY A 222 -25.54 5.83 -3.80
CA GLY A 222 -26.83 5.78 -3.11
C GLY A 222 -26.95 6.84 -2.04
N ALA A 223 -25.89 7.10 -1.27
CA ALA A 223 -25.85 8.14 -0.26
C ALA A 223 -25.95 9.55 -0.88
N GLU A 224 -25.23 9.81 -1.99
CA GLU A 224 -25.35 11.03 -2.79
C GLU A 224 -26.80 11.29 -3.22
N LEU A 225 -27.44 10.28 -3.81
CA LEU A 225 -28.84 10.39 -4.27
C LEU A 225 -29.83 10.67 -3.13
N MET A 226 -29.60 10.13 -1.93
CA MET A 226 -30.46 10.31 -0.77
C MET A 226 -30.30 11.69 -0.14
N THR A 227 -29.10 12.26 -0.14
CA THR A 227 -28.78 13.52 0.56
C THR A 227 -28.67 14.73 -0.35
N GLY A 228 -28.35 14.51 -1.62
CA GLY A 228 -28.02 15.57 -2.57
C GLY A 228 -26.61 16.14 -2.40
N ALA A 229 -25.74 15.51 -1.60
CA ALA A 229 -24.36 15.94 -1.33
C ALA A 229 -23.38 15.39 -2.39
#